data_930508ea0936a858d46d49a086f68a9d
#
_entry.id   930508ea0936a858d46d49a086f68a9d
#
_cell.length_a   1.000
_cell.length_b   1.000
_cell.length_c   1.000
_cell.angle_alpha   90.00
_cell.angle_beta   90.00
_cell.angle_gamma   90.00
#
_symmetry.space_group_name_H-M   'P 1'
#
loop_
_entity.id
_entity.type
_entity.pdbx_description
1 polymer ?
#
loop_
_entity_poly.entity_id
_entity_poly.type
_entity_poly.pdbx_seq_one_letter_code
_entity_poly.pdbx_strand_id
1 'polypeptide(L)'
;MKNIYTDLQKLMEQDNKKNSYVLLDENNGCVAGCRCGVSIYRLTEYGKVDAHEDQEGFFVISGKGMAKVGETEFEVHEGMAFLVPAGVWHTLCSCSDTEPLMVLWFHSAV
;
A
#
# COMPACT_ATOMS: atom_id res chain seq x y z
N MET A 1 19.77 -1.97 19.85
CA MET A 1 19.41 -1.28 18.59
C MET A 1 18.24 -2.02 17.93
N LYS A 2 17.27 -1.28 17.45
CA LYS A 2 16.16 -1.87 16.70
C LYS A 2 16.62 -2.31 15.32
N ASN A 3 15.97 -3.32 14.74
CA ASN A 3 16.21 -3.71 13.37
C ASN A 3 15.71 -2.63 12.43
N ILE A 4 16.61 -2.02 11.70
CA ILE A 4 16.29 -0.91 10.80
C ILE A 4 15.96 -1.38 9.37
N TYR A 5 15.82 -2.68 9.17
CA TYR A 5 15.46 -3.25 7.88
C TYR A 5 14.49 -4.41 8.03
N THR A 6 13.76 -4.67 6.97
CA THR A 6 12.79 -5.77 6.91
C THR A 6 12.86 -6.39 5.52
N ASP A 7 12.71 -7.71 5.46
CA ASP A 7 12.76 -8.46 4.20
C ASP A 7 11.34 -8.95 3.88
N LEU A 8 10.71 -8.32 2.88
CA LEU A 8 9.36 -8.69 2.46
C LEU A 8 9.28 -10.16 2.02
N GLN A 9 10.32 -10.63 1.32
CA GLN A 9 10.33 -12.00 0.82
C GLN A 9 10.24 -13.00 1.97
N LYS A 10 10.96 -12.75 3.05
CA LYS A 10 10.89 -13.60 4.25
C LYS A 10 9.53 -13.55 4.91
N LEU A 11 8.92 -12.38 4.99
CA LEU A 11 7.58 -12.25 5.56
C LEU A 11 6.57 -13.04 4.74
N MET A 12 6.65 -12.98 3.43
CA MET A 12 5.77 -13.72 2.52
C MET A 12 6.00 -15.23 2.59
N GLU A 13 7.21 -15.68 2.85
CA GLU A 13 7.52 -17.10 3.08
C GLU A 13 6.85 -17.60 4.36
N GLN A 14 6.79 -16.76 5.39
CA GLN A 14 6.15 -17.12 6.66
C GLN A 14 4.63 -17.16 6.54
N ASP A 15 4.05 -16.23 5.80
CA ASP A 15 2.61 -16.16 5.60
C ASP A 15 2.33 -15.45 4.26
N ASN A 16 1.97 -16.22 3.24
CA ASN A 16 1.67 -15.70 1.91
C ASN A 16 0.19 -15.40 1.67
N LYS A 17 -0.63 -15.46 2.73
CA LYS A 17 -2.08 -15.25 2.62
C LYS A 17 -2.51 -13.84 2.99
N LYS A 18 -1.62 -13.04 3.56
CA LYS A 18 -1.94 -11.68 3.95
C LYS A 18 -2.13 -10.79 2.72
N ASN A 19 -2.95 -9.77 2.91
CA ASN A 19 -3.15 -8.72 1.91
C ASN A 19 -2.34 -7.46 2.22
N SER A 20 -1.67 -7.42 3.37
CA SER A 20 -0.85 -6.28 3.77
C SER A 20 0.30 -6.73 4.66
N TYR A 21 1.47 -6.18 4.41
CA TYR A 21 2.68 -6.43 5.19
C TYR A 21 3.29 -5.09 5.58
N VAL A 22 3.35 -4.81 6.88
CA VAL A 22 4.08 -3.63 7.37
C VAL A 22 5.57 -3.93 7.28
N LEU A 23 6.32 -3.06 6.63
CA LEU A 23 7.76 -3.24 6.47
C LEU A 23 8.55 -2.44 7.49
N LEU A 24 8.19 -1.17 7.68
CA LEU A 24 8.86 -0.28 8.64
C LEU A 24 7.83 0.49 9.45
N ASP A 25 8.03 0.53 10.74
CA ASP A 25 7.21 1.31 11.68
C ASP A 25 8.04 1.67 12.92
N GLU A 26 7.38 2.01 14.02
CA GLU A 26 8.06 2.37 15.26
C GLU A 26 8.93 1.24 15.81
N ASN A 27 8.62 0.00 15.50
CA ASN A 27 9.45 -1.15 15.92
C ASN A 27 10.82 -1.15 15.24
N ASN A 28 10.95 -0.46 14.11
CA ASN A 28 12.22 -0.31 13.39
C ASN A 28 12.91 1.02 13.72
N GLY A 29 12.28 1.86 14.52
CA GLY A 29 12.82 3.17 14.86
C GLY A 29 12.20 4.34 14.10
N CYS A 30 11.13 4.12 13.34
CA CYS A 30 10.40 5.22 12.71
C CYS A 30 9.78 6.12 13.78
N VAL A 31 9.79 7.41 13.52
CA VAL A 31 9.25 8.42 14.44
C VAL A 31 8.18 9.26 13.72
N ALA A 32 7.35 9.93 14.51
CA ALA A 32 6.37 10.90 14.02
C ALA A 32 5.42 10.32 12.97
N GLY A 33 5.04 9.05 13.09
CA GLY A 33 4.10 8.42 12.18
C GLY A 33 4.68 7.89 10.87
N CYS A 34 5.99 8.03 10.66
CA CYS A 34 6.65 7.46 9.49
C CYS A 34 6.48 5.94 9.48
N ARG A 35 6.04 5.40 8.34
CA ARG A 35 5.89 3.95 8.18
C ARG A 35 5.70 3.61 6.71
N CYS A 36 5.99 2.38 6.36
CA CYS A 36 5.71 1.88 5.01
C CYS A 36 5.39 0.40 5.05
N GLY A 37 4.78 -0.06 3.99
CA GLY A 37 4.44 -1.45 3.83
C GLY A 37 4.02 -1.77 2.40
N VAL A 38 3.56 -2.99 2.21
CA VAL A 38 3.11 -3.47 0.90
C VAL A 38 1.69 -4.01 1.06
N SER A 39 0.81 -3.64 0.15
CA SER A 39 -0.54 -4.18 0.06
C SER A 39 -0.71 -4.92 -1.26
N ILE A 40 -1.48 -6.00 -1.20
CA ILE A 40 -1.76 -6.87 -2.35
C ILE A 40 -3.26 -6.91 -2.55
N TYR A 41 -3.71 -6.42 -3.71
CA TYR A 41 -5.12 -6.40 -4.08
C TYR A 41 -5.37 -7.53 -5.05
N ARG A 42 -6.17 -8.52 -4.63
CA ARG A 42 -6.45 -9.73 -5.40
C ARG A 42 -7.81 -9.72 -6.06
N LEU A 43 -8.71 -8.86 -5.58
CA LEU A 43 -10.08 -8.79 -6.09
C LEU A 43 -10.18 -7.76 -7.22
N THR A 44 -11.08 -8.01 -8.15
CA THR A 44 -11.34 -7.11 -9.27
C THR A 44 -12.41 -6.07 -8.96
N GLU A 45 -12.94 -6.09 -7.74
CA GLU A 45 -13.90 -5.10 -7.26
C GLU A 45 -13.25 -4.30 -6.14
N TYR A 46 -13.65 -3.03 -6.02
CA TYR A 46 -13.22 -2.21 -4.90
C TYR A 46 -13.73 -2.81 -3.60
N GLY A 47 -12.85 -2.86 -2.63
CA GLY A 47 -13.19 -3.31 -1.30
C GLY A 47 -13.46 -2.17 -0.36
N LYS A 48 -12.95 -2.30 0.85
CA LYS A 48 -13.12 -1.31 1.90
C LYS A 48 -12.48 0.02 1.51
N VAL A 49 -13.18 1.11 1.80
CA VAL A 49 -12.68 2.47 1.64
C VAL A 49 -11.93 2.86 2.91
N ASP A 50 -10.73 3.40 2.75
CA ASP A 50 -9.91 3.89 3.86
C ASP A 50 -9.70 5.40 3.74
N ALA A 51 -9.58 6.05 4.90
CA ALA A 51 -9.21 7.45 5.00
C ALA A 51 -8.31 7.62 6.21
N HIS A 52 -7.27 8.43 6.07
CA HIS A 52 -6.29 8.67 7.14
C HIS A 52 -6.11 10.15 7.38
N GLU A 53 -5.75 10.52 8.60
CA GLU A 53 -5.49 11.91 8.95
C GLU A 53 -4.21 12.45 8.31
N ASP A 54 -3.27 11.56 8.01
CA ASP A 54 -2.01 11.90 7.34
C ASP A 54 -2.09 11.54 5.86
N GLN A 55 -1.25 12.16 5.07
CA GLN A 55 -1.15 11.83 3.65
C GLN A 55 -0.46 10.48 3.46
N GLU A 56 -0.80 9.81 2.37
CA GLU A 56 -0.24 8.51 2.04
C GLU A 56 0.20 8.48 0.59
N GLY A 57 1.43 8.01 0.35
CA GLY A 57 1.93 7.81 -1.00
C GLY A 57 1.87 6.36 -1.39
N PHE A 58 1.68 6.10 -2.68
CA PHE A 58 1.65 4.75 -3.25
C PHE A 58 2.59 4.67 -4.44
N PHE A 59 3.24 3.52 -4.56
CA PHE A 59 4.03 3.17 -5.74
C PHE A 59 3.64 1.76 -6.18
N VAL A 60 3.26 1.60 -7.45
CA VAL A 60 2.84 0.30 -7.96
C VAL A 60 4.07 -0.53 -8.29
N ILE A 61 4.24 -1.64 -7.56
CA ILE A 61 5.37 -2.56 -7.73
C ILE A 61 5.12 -3.49 -8.91
N SER A 62 3.91 -4.04 -9.01
CA SER A 62 3.56 -4.98 -10.07
C SER A 62 2.05 -5.06 -10.25
N GLY A 63 1.64 -5.55 -11.41
CA GLY A 63 0.23 -5.72 -11.75
C GLY A 63 -0.40 -4.47 -12.33
N LYS A 64 -1.69 -4.56 -12.58
CA LYS A 64 -2.54 -3.47 -13.08
C LYS A 64 -3.81 -3.41 -12.25
N GLY A 65 -4.36 -2.23 -12.12
CA GLY A 65 -5.59 -2.08 -11.36
C GLY A 65 -6.25 -0.74 -11.58
N MET A 66 -7.18 -0.45 -10.70
CA MET A 66 -7.90 0.82 -10.64
C MET A 66 -7.74 1.41 -9.26
N ALA A 67 -7.69 2.71 -9.17
CA ALA A 67 -7.67 3.43 -7.91
C ALA A 67 -8.73 4.51 -7.91
N LYS A 68 -9.35 4.72 -6.76
CA LYS A 68 -10.20 5.86 -6.47
C LYS A 68 -9.59 6.65 -5.34
N VAL A 69 -9.35 7.93 -5.58
CA VAL A 69 -8.87 8.87 -4.57
C VAL A 69 -9.87 10.03 -4.55
N GLY A 70 -10.74 10.04 -3.54
CA GLY A 70 -11.88 10.95 -3.53
C GLY A 70 -12.74 10.73 -4.78
N GLU A 71 -12.98 11.80 -5.53
CA GLU A 71 -13.80 11.76 -6.75
C GLU A 71 -13.01 11.33 -7.99
N THR A 72 -11.69 11.15 -7.88
CA THR A 72 -10.82 10.83 -9.02
C THR A 72 -10.63 9.33 -9.13
N GLU A 73 -10.97 8.77 -10.28
CA GLU A 73 -10.75 7.36 -10.58
C GLU A 73 -9.77 7.26 -11.75
N PHE A 74 -8.77 6.37 -11.63
CA PHE A 74 -7.76 6.23 -12.67
C PHE A 74 -7.17 4.82 -12.68
N GLU A 75 -6.64 4.43 -13.84
CA GLU A 75 -5.92 3.18 -14.00
C GLU A 75 -4.53 3.30 -13.38
N VAL A 76 -4.07 2.21 -12.78
CA VAL A 76 -2.71 2.13 -12.25
C VAL A 76 -2.00 0.92 -12.82
N HIS A 77 -0.68 1.05 -13.00
CA HIS A 77 0.16 -0.03 -13.51
C HIS A 77 1.57 0.10 -12.92
N GLU A 78 2.38 -0.93 -13.13
CA GLU A 78 3.75 -0.97 -12.64
C GLU A 78 4.50 0.32 -12.95
N GLY A 79 5.15 0.87 -11.94
CA GLY A 79 5.95 2.07 -12.06
C GLY A 79 5.22 3.38 -11.80
N MET A 80 3.89 3.36 -11.63
CA MET A 80 3.15 4.57 -11.29
C MET A 80 3.22 4.88 -9.80
N ALA A 81 3.22 6.16 -9.48
CA ALA A 81 3.08 6.64 -8.11
C ALA A 81 1.91 7.61 -8.02
N PHE A 82 1.23 7.61 -6.88
CA PHE A 82 0.16 8.58 -6.64
C PHE A 82 0.07 8.92 -5.16
N LEU A 83 -0.58 10.03 -4.87
CA LEU A 83 -0.74 10.54 -3.52
C LEU A 83 -2.22 10.54 -3.13
N VAL A 84 -2.46 10.12 -1.90
CA VAL A 84 -3.76 10.29 -1.23
C VAL A 84 -3.58 11.42 -0.22
N PRO A 85 -4.18 12.59 -0.44
CA PRO A 85 -4.08 13.69 0.52
C PRO A 85 -4.69 13.32 1.87
N ALA A 86 -4.25 14.00 2.90
CA ALA A 86 -4.77 13.81 4.26
C ALA A 86 -6.29 13.96 4.28
N GLY A 87 -6.97 13.03 4.93
CA GLY A 87 -8.42 13.04 5.10
C GLY A 87 -9.23 12.61 3.88
N VAL A 88 -8.58 12.30 2.77
CA VAL A 88 -9.28 11.88 1.54
C VAL A 88 -9.41 10.35 1.55
N TRP A 89 -10.62 9.86 1.25
CA TRP A 89 -10.87 8.43 1.17
C TRP A 89 -10.29 7.86 -0.13
N HIS A 90 -9.89 6.60 -0.06
CA HIS A 90 -9.31 5.90 -1.21
C HIS A 90 -9.61 4.41 -1.16
N THR A 91 -9.55 3.77 -2.32
CA THR A 91 -9.66 2.32 -2.47
C THR A 91 -9.02 1.92 -3.78
N LEU A 92 -8.56 0.67 -3.85
CA LEU A 92 -7.92 0.12 -5.03
C LEU A 92 -8.48 -1.27 -5.33
N CYS A 93 -8.33 -1.71 -6.58
CA CYS A 93 -8.63 -3.09 -6.95
C CYS A 93 -7.70 -3.54 -8.07
N SER A 94 -7.62 -4.85 -8.29
CA SER A 94 -6.85 -5.43 -9.39
C SER A 94 -7.71 -5.46 -10.66
N CYS A 95 -7.05 -5.43 -11.82
CA CYS A 95 -7.72 -5.67 -13.10
C CYS A 95 -7.82 -7.16 -13.44
N SER A 96 -7.14 -8.03 -12.68
CA SER A 96 -7.08 -9.47 -12.94
C SER A 96 -7.27 -10.23 -11.64
N ASP A 97 -8.03 -11.32 -11.68
CA ASP A 97 -8.19 -12.21 -10.54
C ASP A 97 -7.05 -13.23 -10.43
N THR A 98 -6.16 -13.27 -11.42
CA THR A 98 -5.00 -14.18 -11.43
C THR A 98 -3.67 -13.44 -11.19
N GLU A 99 -3.60 -12.16 -11.49
CA GLU A 99 -2.41 -11.33 -11.26
C GLU A 99 -2.77 -10.19 -10.30
N PRO A 100 -2.36 -10.27 -9.04
CA PRO A 100 -2.71 -9.23 -8.08
C PRO A 100 -2.00 -7.91 -8.38
N LEU A 101 -2.63 -6.82 -7.95
CA LEU A 101 -2.00 -5.52 -7.91
C LEU A 101 -1.19 -5.43 -6.62
N MET A 102 0.09 -5.17 -6.71
CA MET A 102 0.96 -5.02 -5.55
C MET A 102 1.49 -3.60 -5.50
N VAL A 103 1.31 -2.94 -4.36
CA VAL A 103 1.73 -1.55 -4.16
C VAL A 103 2.55 -1.41 -2.89
N LEU A 104 3.53 -0.51 -2.95
CA LEU A 104 4.20 0.01 -1.76
C LEU A 104 3.38 1.23 -1.31
N TRP A 105 3.05 1.29 -0.02
CA TRP A 105 2.45 2.48 0.57
C TRP A 105 3.37 3.05 1.64
N PHE A 106 3.35 4.36 1.80
CA PHE A 106 4.17 5.00 2.83
C PHE A 106 3.45 6.22 3.39
N HIS A 107 3.67 6.43 4.69
CA HIS A 107 3.26 7.63 5.42
C HIS A 107 4.53 8.34 5.85
N SER A 108 4.66 9.58 5.48
CA SER A 108 5.82 10.37 5.89
C SER A 108 5.64 10.86 7.33
N ALA A 109 6.73 11.27 7.93
CA ALA A 109 6.70 11.85 9.28
C ALA A 109 5.92 13.16 9.28
N VAL A 110 5.19 13.37 10.33
CA VAL A 110 4.37 14.58 10.53
C VAL A 110 4.93 15.46 11.62
#